data_cbdbf47889d6d64d717fbf2bc691ea3c
#
_entry.id   cbdbf47889d6d64d717fbf2bc691ea3c
#
_cell.length_a   1.000
_cell.length_b   1.000
_cell.length_c   1.000
_cell.angle_alpha   90.00
_cell.angle_beta   90.00
_cell.angle_gamma   90.00
#
_symmetry.space_group_name_H-M   'P 1'
#
loop_
_entity.id
_entity.type
_entity.pdbx_description
1 polymer ?
#
loop_
_entity_poly.entity_id
_entity_poly.type
_entity_poly.pdbx_seq_one_letter_code
_entity_poly.pdbx_strand_id
1 'polypeptide(L)'
;MNRPSFATAAPVAPTPSAPPAASAPMSGFRALVRSALLLALALPVAGCAVLSGPQRDPVTLYAPQLVAQADPSWPRAEWQLAIAPPSGSGHVDGSRIGVRPVPGELQVYRGAAWAQPATDMVEASVLRVLEDSGKLAGVGRLATGLRADYRLLMDVRRFEADYRGGSLPAATLEISATLLDNSRQRSVAHHTFTRVQPAAATDVASVAHAFDQALAAISADIAGWTLVQGQADRQARK
;
A
#
# COMPACT_ATOMS: atom_id res chain seq x y z
N MET A 1 36.41 19.02 -64.13
CA MET A 1 36.85 19.98 -65.16
C MET A 1 37.00 21.32 -64.48
N ASN A 2 38.23 21.78 -64.50
CA ASN A 2 38.78 23.12 -64.53
C ASN A 2 38.64 24.11 -63.33
N ARG A 3 39.83 24.28 -62.76
CA ARG A 3 40.42 25.48 -62.21
C ARG A 3 40.35 26.69 -63.18
N PRO A 4 40.80 27.96 -62.85
CA PRO A 4 41.74 28.41 -61.81
C PRO A 4 41.38 29.75 -61.16
N SER A 5 42.05 30.03 -60.03
CA SER A 5 43.05 31.09 -59.74
C SER A 5 42.78 32.50 -60.23
N PHE A 6 42.93 33.46 -59.33
CA PHE A 6 43.98 34.49 -59.40
C PHE A 6 44.05 35.32 -58.08
N ALA A 7 45.28 35.51 -57.65
CA ALA A 7 45.77 36.37 -56.58
C ALA A 7 45.77 37.81 -57.00
N THR A 8 45.66 38.75 -56.05
CA THR A 8 46.31 40.04 -56.17
C THR A 8 46.64 40.65 -54.81
N ALA A 9 47.81 41.23 -54.72
CA ALA A 9 48.65 41.61 -53.62
C ALA A 9 48.18 42.84 -52.85
N ALA A 10 48.86 43.01 -51.73
CA ALA A 10 48.82 44.08 -50.74
C ALA A 10 49.17 45.51 -51.23
N PRO A 11 48.93 46.51 -50.39
CA PRO A 11 50.09 47.36 -49.98
C PRO A 11 50.18 47.56 -48.46
N VAL A 12 51.42 47.80 -48.10
CA VAL A 12 52.06 48.09 -46.82
C VAL A 12 51.86 49.55 -46.37
N ALA A 13 51.84 49.70 -45.04
CA ALA A 13 52.31 50.77 -44.17
C ALA A 13 51.31 51.85 -43.74
N PRO A 14 51.59 52.63 -42.68
CA PRO A 14 52.67 52.58 -41.71
C PRO A 14 52.28 52.50 -40.25
N THR A 15 53.24 52.21 -39.37
CA THR A 15 53.20 52.30 -37.92
C THR A 15 53.03 53.70 -37.37
N PRO A 16 52.22 53.89 -36.33
CA PRO A 16 52.40 54.98 -35.41
C PRO A 16 52.86 54.53 -34.04
N SER A 17 53.73 55.34 -33.51
CA SER A 17 54.44 55.32 -32.25
C SER A 17 53.59 55.07 -30.99
N ALA A 18 54.18 54.41 -30.02
CA ALA A 18 53.65 54.16 -28.67
C ALA A 18 53.54 55.45 -27.85
N PRO A 19 52.47 55.63 -27.10
CA PRO A 19 52.40 56.60 -25.99
C PRO A 19 52.90 55.99 -24.66
N PRO A 20 53.30 56.82 -23.69
CA PRO A 20 53.98 56.39 -22.48
C PRO A 20 53.07 55.69 -21.46
N ALA A 21 53.65 54.79 -20.72
CA ALA A 21 53.03 54.03 -19.63
C ALA A 21 52.45 54.96 -18.54
N ALA A 22 51.15 54.99 -18.41
CA ALA A 22 50.48 55.55 -17.26
C ALA A 22 50.33 54.44 -16.15
N SER A 23 50.99 54.69 -15.04
CA SER A 23 50.90 53.92 -13.81
C SER A 23 49.51 54.08 -13.23
N ALA A 24 48.69 53.05 -13.36
CA ALA A 24 47.37 52.90 -12.69
C ALA A 24 47.53 52.49 -11.19
N PRO A 25 46.78 53.11 -10.28
CA PRO A 25 46.92 52.84 -8.87
C PRO A 25 46.33 51.41 -8.56
N MET A 26 47.13 50.59 -7.90
CA MET A 26 46.83 49.20 -7.48
C MET A 26 45.77 49.10 -6.37
N SER A 27 44.97 50.12 -6.09
CA SER A 27 43.96 50.11 -5.03
C SER A 27 42.63 49.42 -5.41
N GLY A 28 42.28 49.39 -6.72
CA GLY A 28 41.03 48.81 -7.21
C GLY A 28 41.04 47.29 -7.22
N PHE A 29 42.20 46.67 -7.44
CA PHE A 29 42.30 45.22 -7.57
C PHE A 29 42.06 44.47 -6.24
N ARG A 30 42.47 45.07 -5.10
CA ARG A 30 42.25 44.49 -3.76
C ARG A 30 40.79 44.59 -3.32
N ALA A 31 40.05 45.60 -3.77
CA ALA A 31 38.60 45.69 -3.49
C ALA A 31 37.79 44.70 -4.28
N LEU A 32 38.09 44.47 -5.56
CA LEU A 32 37.45 43.48 -6.42
C LEU A 32 37.67 42.01 -5.91
N VAL A 33 38.88 41.69 -5.48
CA VAL A 33 39.22 40.35 -4.95
C VAL A 33 38.50 40.09 -3.61
N ARG A 34 38.36 41.12 -2.75
CA ARG A 34 37.63 40.99 -1.49
C ARG A 34 36.12 40.80 -1.69
N SER A 35 35.54 41.53 -2.66
CA SER A 35 34.12 41.38 -3.00
C SER A 35 33.82 40.01 -3.65
N ALA A 36 34.70 39.51 -4.51
CA ALA A 36 34.58 38.18 -5.11
C ALA A 36 34.70 37.05 -4.08
N LEU A 37 35.61 37.20 -3.08
CA LEU A 37 35.80 36.22 -2.02
C LEU A 37 34.60 36.16 -1.05
N LEU A 38 33.98 37.31 -0.75
CA LEU A 38 32.76 37.36 0.07
C LEU A 38 31.54 36.79 -0.66
N LEU A 39 31.44 36.99 -1.98
CA LEU A 39 30.39 36.42 -2.80
C LEU A 39 30.52 34.88 -2.94
N ALA A 40 31.75 34.36 -3.06
CA ALA A 40 32.04 32.92 -3.13
C ALA A 40 31.78 32.18 -1.80
N LEU A 41 31.87 32.90 -0.67
CA LEU A 41 31.61 32.31 0.66
C LEU A 41 30.11 32.27 1.01
N ALA A 42 29.29 33.10 0.33
CA ALA A 42 27.82 33.11 0.53
C ALA A 42 27.07 32.05 -0.28
N LEU A 43 27.65 31.47 -1.34
CA LEU A 43 27.02 30.48 -2.19
C LEU A 43 26.75 29.10 -1.49
N PRO A 44 27.60 28.58 -0.59
CA PRO A 44 27.30 27.26 0.03
C PRO A 44 26.16 27.27 1.04
N VAL A 45 25.76 28.46 1.56
CA VAL A 45 24.66 28.53 2.55
C VAL A 45 23.29 28.44 1.89
N ALA A 46 23.14 28.82 0.63
CA ALA A 46 21.87 28.70 -0.11
C ALA A 46 21.58 27.29 -0.61
N GLY A 47 22.58 26.39 -0.67
CA GLY A 47 22.44 25.05 -1.19
C GLY A 47 21.72 24.07 -0.23
N CYS A 48 21.73 24.33 1.08
CA CYS A 48 21.11 23.42 2.06
C CYS A 48 19.58 23.48 2.11
N ALA A 49 18.96 24.58 1.64
CA ALA A 49 17.50 24.72 1.63
C ALA A 49 16.82 23.94 0.49
N VAL A 50 17.56 23.64 -0.58
CA VAL A 50 17.01 22.91 -1.75
C VAL A 50 17.03 21.39 -1.54
N LEU A 51 17.82 20.89 -0.59
CA LEU A 51 17.90 19.46 -0.23
C LEU A 51 16.82 19.02 0.78
N SER A 52 16.07 19.96 1.36
CA SER A 52 14.87 19.65 2.13
C SER A 52 13.77 19.35 1.14
N GLY A 53 13.67 18.10 0.68
CA GLY A 53 12.55 17.62 -0.13
C GLY A 53 11.23 17.94 0.60
N PRO A 54 10.09 17.94 -0.12
CA PRO A 54 8.80 18.26 0.49
C PRO A 54 8.61 17.37 1.71
N GLN A 55 8.47 18.02 2.88
CA GLN A 55 8.21 17.34 4.15
C GLN A 55 6.94 16.55 3.96
N ARG A 56 7.04 15.22 3.93
CA ARG A 56 5.86 14.36 3.80
C ARG A 56 5.06 14.52 5.08
N ASP A 57 3.79 14.86 4.92
CA ASP A 57 2.89 14.89 6.05
C ASP A 57 2.94 13.56 6.81
N PRO A 58 2.93 13.58 8.15
CA PRO A 58 2.95 12.35 8.93
C PRO A 58 1.73 11.49 8.57
N VAL A 59 1.96 10.19 8.35
CA VAL A 59 0.91 9.22 8.05
C VAL A 59 0.61 8.44 9.33
N THR A 60 -0.67 8.47 9.76
CA THR A 60 -1.15 7.63 10.86
C THR A 60 -1.41 6.22 10.33
N LEU A 61 -0.78 5.23 10.96
CA LEU A 61 -1.00 3.82 10.62
C LEU A 61 -2.10 3.24 11.53
N TYR A 62 -3.11 2.64 10.92
CA TYR A 62 -4.19 1.92 11.58
C TYR A 62 -3.95 0.42 11.48
N ALA A 63 -4.01 -0.26 12.62
CA ALA A 63 -3.87 -1.71 12.73
C ALA A 63 -5.13 -2.25 13.44
N PRO A 64 -6.06 -2.85 12.70
CA PRO A 64 -7.26 -3.43 13.28
C PRO A 64 -6.94 -4.40 14.42
N GLN A 65 -7.62 -4.22 15.56
CA GLN A 65 -7.51 -5.12 16.70
C GLN A 65 -8.60 -6.17 16.62
N LEU A 66 -8.19 -7.41 16.37
CA LEU A 66 -9.12 -8.51 16.22
C LEU A 66 -9.63 -8.99 17.58
N VAL A 67 -10.92 -8.84 17.80
CA VAL A 67 -11.65 -9.42 18.94
C VAL A 67 -12.78 -10.28 18.41
N ALA A 68 -12.48 -11.20 17.49
CA ALA A 68 -13.46 -12.17 17.03
C ALA A 68 -13.50 -13.36 18.01
N GLN A 69 -14.68 -13.74 18.43
CA GLN A 69 -14.88 -14.92 19.29
C GLN A 69 -15.38 -16.07 18.46
N ALA A 70 -14.84 -17.25 18.73
CA ALA A 70 -15.34 -18.49 18.14
C ALA A 70 -16.69 -18.85 18.76
N ASP A 71 -17.66 -19.28 17.92
CA ASP A 71 -18.93 -19.77 18.40
C ASP A 71 -18.74 -21.18 19.00
N PRO A 72 -19.15 -21.40 20.26
CA PRO A 72 -19.07 -22.72 20.91
C PRO A 72 -19.80 -23.82 20.14
N SER A 73 -20.84 -23.49 19.37
CA SER A 73 -21.65 -24.43 18.59
C SER A 73 -20.94 -25.00 17.35
N TRP A 74 -19.80 -24.42 16.94
CA TRP A 74 -19.06 -24.91 15.78
C TRP A 74 -18.61 -26.34 15.96
N PRO A 75 -18.69 -27.20 14.90
CA PRO A 75 -18.31 -28.57 14.98
C PRO A 75 -16.81 -28.75 15.26
N ARG A 76 -16.44 -29.77 16.03
CA ARG A 76 -15.05 -30.23 16.10
C ARG A 76 -14.71 -31.03 14.86
N ALA A 77 -13.50 -30.81 14.36
CA ALA A 77 -13.02 -31.39 13.13
C ALA A 77 -11.64 -32.03 13.33
N GLU A 78 -11.52 -33.29 12.97
CA GLU A 78 -10.28 -34.10 13.05
C GLU A 78 -9.42 -33.96 11.78
N TRP A 79 -9.64 -32.88 11.00
CA TRP A 79 -8.90 -32.60 9.78
C TRP A 79 -8.10 -31.30 9.90
N GLN A 80 -7.14 -31.14 9.00
CA GLN A 80 -6.24 -29.99 8.97
C GLN A 80 -6.60 -29.06 7.83
N LEU A 81 -6.44 -27.74 8.06
CA LEU A 81 -6.74 -26.67 7.11
C LEU A 81 -5.49 -25.86 6.79
N ALA A 82 -5.22 -25.65 5.50
CA ALA A 82 -4.29 -24.65 5.05
C ALA A 82 -5.04 -23.43 4.51
N ILE A 83 -4.65 -22.24 4.93
CA ILE A 83 -5.14 -20.98 4.36
C ILE A 83 -4.15 -20.52 3.30
N ALA A 84 -4.63 -20.37 2.07
CA ALA A 84 -3.82 -19.79 0.99
C ALA A 84 -3.78 -18.27 1.13
N PRO A 85 -2.69 -17.61 0.71
CA PRO A 85 -2.66 -16.15 0.66
C PRO A 85 -3.86 -15.63 -0.13
N PRO A 86 -4.67 -14.73 0.45
CA PRO A 86 -5.83 -14.19 -0.25
C PRO A 86 -5.41 -13.37 -1.48
N SER A 87 -6.23 -13.41 -2.52
CA SER A 87 -6.12 -12.48 -3.64
C SER A 87 -6.96 -11.23 -3.39
N GLY A 88 -6.62 -10.14 -4.09
CA GLY A 88 -7.38 -8.89 -4.07
C GLY A 88 -7.05 -8.03 -5.27
N SER A 89 -7.91 -7.06 -5.60
CA SER A 89 -7.60 -6.05 -6.60
C SER A 89 -6.52 -5.09 -6.07
N GLY A 90 -5.79 -4.39 -6.97
CA GLY A 90 -4.62 -3.60 -6.60
C GLY A 90 -4.82 -2.52 -5.53
N HIS A 91 -6.04 -2.01 -5.32
CA HIS A 91 -6.33 -1.08 -4.23
C HIS A 91 -6.52 -1.79 -2.87
N VAL A 92 -6.94 -3.06 -2.88
CA VAL A 92 -7.09 -3.90 -1.69
C VAL A 92 -5.75 -4.47 -1.25
N ASP A 93 -4.87 -4.79 -2.20
CA ASP A 93 -3.51 -5.27 -1.96
C ASP A 93 -2.54 -4.18 -1.45
N GLY A 94 -3.01 -2.93 -1.39
CA GLY A 94 -2.23 -1.81 -0.86
C GLY A 94 -2.57 -1.50 0.59
N SER A 95 -1.70 -0.70 1.22
CA SER A 95 -1.92 -0.20 2.58
C SER A 95 -2.82 1.04 2.64
N ARG A 96 -3.38 1.53 1.53
CA ARG A 96 -4.22 2.72 1.52
C ARG A 96 -5.64 2.39 1.99
N ILE A 97 -6.20 3.27 2.82
CA ILE A 97 -7.60 3.15 3.23
C ILE A 97 -8.49 3.68 2.11
N GLY A 98 -9.15 2.78 1.41
CA GLY A 98 -10.07 3.12 0.31
C GLY A 98 -11.36 3.75 0.82
N VAL A 99 -11.85 4.76 0.12
CA VAL A 99 -13.15 5.40 0.37
C VAL A 99 -13.91 5.61 -0.93
N ARG A 100 -15.18 5.29 -0.91
CA ARG A 100 -16.12 5.47 -2.02
C ARG A 100 -17.15 6.54 -1.66
N PRO A 101 -16.91 7.82 -2.05
CA PRO A 101 -17.83 8.91 -1.74
C PRO A 101 -19.15 8.77 -2.50
N VAL A 102 -19.08 8.38 -3.77
CA VAL A 102 -20.21 8.16 -4.65
C VAL A 102 -20.02 6.89 -5.49
N PRO A 103 -21.07 6.29 -6.04
CA PRO A 103 -20.97 5.12 -6.91
C PRO A 103 -20.01 5.38 -8.10
N GLY A 104 -19.10 4.42 -8.36
CA GLY A 104 -18.14 4.51 -9.46
C GLY A 104 -16.85 5.27 -9.14
N GLU A 105 -16.76 5.99 -8.01
CA GLU A 105 -15.57 6.73 -7.61
C GLU A 105 -14.87 6.05 -6.43
N LEU A 106 -13.57 5.84 -6.52
CA LEU A 106 -12.74 5.32 -5.44
C LEU A 106 -11.61 6.32 -5.16
N GLN A 107 -11.52 6.75 -3.93
CA GLN A 107 -10.49 7.63 -3.39
C GLN A 107 -9.74 6.94 -2.24
N VAL A 108 -8.79 7.65 -1.62
CA VAL A 108 -8.08 7.19 -0.42
C VAL A 108 -8.05 8.29 0.64
N TYR A 109 -8.08 7.93 1.90
CA TYR A 109 -7.90 8.88 2.99
C TYR A 109 -6.48 9.44 2.99
N ARG A 110 -6.36 10.76 3.12
CA ARG A 110 -5.07 11.45 3.24
C ARG A 110 -4.52 11.29 4.65
N GLY A 111 -3.20 11.18 4.76
CA GLY A 111 -2.52 11.13 6.07
C GLY A 111 -2.84 9.87 6.89
N ALA A 112 -3.45 8.85 6.28
CA ALA A 112 -3.81 7.60 6.94
C ALA A 112 -3.54 6.40 6.05
N ALA A 113 -3.13 5.29 6.65
CA ALA A 113 -2.91 4.04 5.96
C ALA A 113 -3.14 2.85 6.90
N TRP A 114 -3.38 1.69 6.34
CA TRP A 114 -3.31 0.42 7.08
C TRP A 114 -1.85 0.08 7.40
N ALA A 115 -1.62 -0.56 8.53
CA ALA A 115 -0.28 -1.06 8.90
C ALA A 115 0.18 -2.20 7.99
N GLN A 116 -0.75 -2.91 7.35
CA GLN A 116 -0.50 -3.99 6.38
C GLN A 116 -1.62 -4.04 5.34
N PRO A 117 -1.44 -4.68 4.17
CA PRO A 117 -2.49 -4.86 3.18
C PRO A 117 -3.76 -5.50 3.74
N ALA A 118 -4.92 -5.16 3.16
CA ALA A 118 -6.19 -5.74 3.61
C ALA A 118 -6.25 -7.25 3.41
N THR A 119 -5.62 -7.80 2.38
CA THR A 119 -5.47 -9.24 2.15
C THR A 119 -4.78 -9.93 3.32
N ASP A 120 -3.67 -9.35 3.82
CA ASP A 120 -2.94 -9.89 4.96
C ASP A 120 -3.76 -9.78 6.26
N MET A 121 -4.51 -8.68 6.43
CA MET A 121 -5.41 -8.51 7.58
C MET A 121 -6.50 -9.57 7.59
N VAL A 122 -7.10 -9.87 6.44
CA VAL A 122 -8.13 -10.91 6.30
C VAL A 122 -7.55 -12.29 6.60
N GLU A 123 -6.39 -12.64 6.03
CA GLU A 123 -5.73 -13.92 6.30
C GLU A 123 -5.44 -14.09 7.79
N ALA A 124 -4.79 -13.10 8.40
CA ALA A 124 -4.41 -13.13 9.79
C ALA A 124 -5.63 -13.23 10.73
N SER A 125 -6.72 -12.53 10.37
CA SER A 125 -7.96 -12.53 11.13
C SER A 125 -8.65 -13.91 11.12
N VAL A 126 -8.87 -14.47 9.93
CA VAL A 126 -9.50 -15.77 9.78
C VAL A 126 -8.65 -16.88 10.42
N LEU A 127 -7.33 -16.83 10.23
CA LEU A 127 -6.39 -17.77 10.87
C LEU A 127 -6.52 -17.74 12.38
N ARG A 128 -6.45 -16.53 12.99
CA ARG A 128 -6.55 -16.39 14.45
C ARG A 128 -7.88 -16.92 15.00
N VAL A 129 -9.01 -16.60 14.36
CA VAL A 129 -10.32 -17.10 14.80
C VAL A 129 -10.37 -18.64 14.78
N LEU A 130 -9.79 -19.25 13.75
CA LEU A 130 -9.73 -20.72 13.64
C LEU A 130 -8.78 -21.33 14.67
N GLU A 131 -7.61 -20.72 14.92
CA GLU A 131 -6.67 -21.16 15.95
C GLU A 131 -7.29 -21.06 17.35
N ASP A 132 -7.85 -19.89 17.69
CA ASP A 132 -8.46 -19.61 19.00
C ASP A 132 -9.71 -20.48 19.24
N SER A 133 -10.40 -20.92 18.20
CA SER A 133 -11.54 -21.82 18.31
C SER A 133 -11.18 -23.19 18.91
N GLY A 134 -9.95 -23.66 18.68
CA GLY A 134 -9.51 -25.02 19.06
C GLY A 134 -10.36 -26.13 18.45
N LYS A 135 -11.08 -25.85 17.34
CA LYS A 135 -12.02 -26.81 16.72
C LYS A 135 -11.36 -27.69 15.66
N LEU A 136 -10.19 -27.31 15.12
CA LEU A 136 -9.44 -28.04 14.10
C LEU A 136 -8.32 -28.87 14.71
N ALA A 137 -7.99 -30.00 14.11
CA ALA A 137 -6.79 -30.77 14.46
C ALA A 137 -5.50 -29.98 14.15
N GLY A 138 -5.55 -29.10 13.16
CA GLY A 138 -4.49 -28.17 12.83
C GLY A 138 -4.95 -27.15 11.79
N VAL A 139 -4.48 -25.93 11.92
CA VAL A 139 -4.66 -24.85 10.95
C VAL A 139 -3.37 -24.07 10.78
N GLY A 140 -3.11 -23.59 9.60
CA GLY A 140 -1.93 -22.77 9.34
C GLY A 140 -1.94 -22.15 7.94
N ARG A 141 -0.98 -21.26 7.70
CA ARG A 141 -0.78 -20.73 6.35
C ARG A 141 -0.25 -21.80 5.42
N LEU A 142 -0.65 -21.75 4.16
CA LEU A 142 -0.17 -22.70 3.14
C LEU A 142 1.35 -22.73 3.03
N ALA A 143 2.00 -21.60 3.21
CA ALA A 143 3.47 -21.46 3.15
C ALA A 143 4.23 -22.24 4.24
N THR A 144 3.55 -22.67 5.30
CA THR A 144 4.20 -23.42 6.41
C THR A 144 4.48 -24.90 6.10
N GLY A 145 4.06 -25.38 4.92
CA GLY A 145 4.24 -26.78 4.52
C GLY A 145 3.31 -27.78 5.22
N LEU A 146 2.25 -27.30 5.88
CA LEU A 146 1.26 -28.15 6.53
C LEU A 146 0.60 -29.09 5.52
N ARG A 147 0.58 -30.40 5.83
CA ARG A 147 -0.19 -31.38 5.05
C ARG A 147 -1.66 -31.28 5.42
N ALA A 148 -2.34 -30.35 4.78
CA ALA A 148 -3.75 -30.08 5.06
C ALA A 148 -4.67 -30.96 4.23
N ASP A 149 -5.78 -31.42 4.85
CA ASP A 149 -6.87 -32.12 4.17
C ASP A 149 -7.65 -31.17 3.26
N TYR A 150 -7.84 -29.93 3.74
CA TYR A 150 -8.56 -28.88 3.03
C TYR A 150 -7.71 -27.63 2.87
N ARG A 151 -8.05 -26.82 1.85
CA ARG A 151 -7.47 -25.52 1.61
C ARG A 151 -8.58 -24.49 1.49
N LEU A 152 -8.43 -23.39 2.24
CA LEU A 152 -9.29 -22.22 2.14
C LEU A 152 -8.63 -21.21 1.18
N LEU A 153 -9.34 -20.87 0.11
CA LEU A 153 -9.00 -19.79 -0.80
C LEU A 153 -9.93 -18.61 -0.52
N MET A 154 -9.40 -17.41 -0.50
CA MET A 154 -10.17 -16.18 -0.30
C MET A 154 -9.81 -15.15 -1.38
N ASP A 155 -10.82 -14.45 -1.88
CA ASP A 155 -10.69 -13.34 -2.81
C ASP A 155 -11.38 -12.12 -2.21
N VAL A 156 -10.58 -11.11 -1.85
CA VAL A 156 -11.05 -9.88 -1.22
C VAL A 156 -11.48 -8.92 -2.33
N ARG A 157 -12.77 -8.82 -2.57
CA ARG A 157 -13.37 -8.01 -3.64
C ARG A 157 -13.57 -6.58 -3.23
N ARG A 158 -13.97 -6.35 -1.96
CA ARG A 158 -14.17 -5.02 -1.39
C ARG A 158 -13.58 -4.96 0.01
N PHE A 159 -12.88 -3.87 0.28
CA PHE A 159 -12.38 -3.49 1.58
C PHE A 159 -12.25 -1.96 1.60
N GLU A 160 -13.38 -1.28 1.75
CA GLU A 160 -13.49 0.17 1.55
C GLU A 160 -14.55 0.81 2.45
N ALA A 161 -14.36 2.08 2.78
CA ALA A 161 -15.38 2.90 3.40
C ALA A 161 -16.34 3.40 2.31
N ASP A 162 -17.61 3.00 2.34
CA ASP A 162 -18.60 3.34 1.32
C ASP A 162 -19.70 4.20 1.90
N TYR A 163 -19.88 5.40 1.36
CA TYR A 163 -20.95 6.32 1.78
C TYR A 163 -22.32 5.87 1.29
N ARG A 164 -22.41 5.08 0.21
CA ARG A 164 -23.67 4.55 -0.34
C ARG A 164 -24.73 5.63 -0.59
N GLY A 165 -24.27 6.86 -0.88
CA GLY A 165 -25.13 8.04 -1.03
C GLY A 165 -25.61 8.67 0.28
N GLY A 166 -25.16 8.18 1.44
CA GLY A 166 -25.43 8.74 2.76
C GLY A 166 -24.42 9.78 3.21
N SER A 167 -24.64 10.33 4.41
CA SER A 167 -23.73 11.30 5.04
C SER A 167 -22.62 10.67 5.88
N LEU A 168 -22.78 9.41 6.28
CA LEU A 168 -21.80 8.65 7.05
C LEU A 168 -21.29 7.45 6.21
N PRO A 169 -19.98 7.17 6.25
CA PRO A 169 -19.44 6.00 5.59
C PRO A 169 -19.72 4.72 6.39
N ALA A 170 -19.71 3.59 5.70
CA ALA A 170 -19.73 2.28 6.34
C ALA A 170 -18.53 1.46 5.85
N ALA A 171 -17.83 0.79 6.76
CA ALA A 171 -16.85 -0.22 6.38
C ALA A 171 -17.58 -1.35 5.64
N THR A 172 -17.23 -1.53 4.37
CA THR A 172 -17.87 -2.51 3.47
C THR A 172 -16.81 -3.52 3.04
N LEU A 173 -17.01 -4.74 3.49
CA LEU A 173 -16.16 -5.89 3.17
C LEU A 173 -16.95 -6.89 2.33
N GLU A 174 -16.34 -7.37 1.25
CA GLU A 174 -16.87 -8.47 0.44
C GLU A 174 -15.73 -9.44 0.15
N ILE A 175 -15.88 -10.68 0.61
CA ILE A 175 -14.86 -11.73 0.51
C ILE A 175 -15.53 -12.98 -0.06
N SER A 176 -15.01 -13.45 -1.18
CA SER A 176 -15.38 -14.74 -1.76
C SER A 176 -14.48 -15.82 -1.19
N ALA A 177 -15.05 -16.84 -0.56
CA ALA A 177 -14.32 -17.95 0.00
C ALA A 177 -14.66 -19.26 -0.72
N THR A 178 -13.65 -20.08 -0.99
CA THR A 178 -13.77 -21.41 -1.59
C THR A 178 -13.00 -22.41 -0.74
N LEU A 179 -13.69 -23.45 -0.30
CA LEU A 179 -13.07 -24.59 0.39
C LEU A 179 -12.76 -25.69 -0.62
N LEU A 180 -11.49 -26.06 -0.72
CA LEU A 180 -10.99 -27.12 -1.59
C LEU A 180 -10.63 -28.36 -0.78
N ASP A 181 -10.99 -29.53 -1.29
CA ASP A 181 -10.45 -30.82 -0.86
C ASP A 181 -9.08 -31.03 -1.52
N ASN A 182 -8.01 -31.05 -0.74
CA ASN A 182 -6.67 -31.23 -1.25
C ASN A 182 -6.42 -32.62 -1.84
N SER A 183 -7.07 -33.66 -1.31
CA SER A 183 -6.87 -35.05 -1.77
C SER A 183 -7.49 -35.31 -3.14
N ARG A 184 -8.66 -34.69 -3.39
CA ARG A 184 -9.42 -34.84 -4.63
C ARG A 184 -9.30 -33.68 -5.59
N GLN A 185 -8.61 -32.60 -5.21
CA GLN A 185 -8.42 -31.38 -5.99
C GLN A 185 -9.76 -30.83 -6.53
N ARG A 186 -10.80 -30.84 -5.69
CA ARG A 186 -12.15 -30.34 -6.04
C ARG A 186 -12.65 -29.31 -5.04
N SER A 187 -13.48 -28.39 -5.52
CA SER A 187 -14.22 -27.49 -4.66
C SER A 187 -15.27 -28.25 -3.87
N VAL A 188 -15.26 -28.05 -2.56
CA VAL A 188 -16.26 -28.58 -1.62
C VAL A 188 -17.44 -27.63 -1.53
N ALA A 189 -17.15 -26.35 -1.33
CA ALA A 189 -18.14 -25.31 -1.20
C ALA A 189 -17.55 -23.95 -1.61
N HIS A 190 -18.43 -23.04 -1.99
CA HIS A 190 -18.11 -21.65 -2.31
C HIS A 190 -19.18 -20.74 -1.72
N HIS A 191 -18.76 -19.62 -1.13
CA HIS A 191 -19.66 -18.60 -0.60
C HIS A 191 -19.04 -17.20 -0.66
N THR A 192 -19.87 -16.19 -0.88
CA THR A 192 -19.43 -14.78 -0.82
C THR A 192 -20.02 -14.15 0.42
N PHE A 193 -19.17 -13.71 1.30
CA PHE A 193 -19.51 -13.00 2.54
C PHE A 193 -19.49 -11.50 2.30
N THR A 194 -20.48 -10.81 2.82
CA THR A 194 -20.55 -9.34 2.79
C THR A 194 -20.87 -8.82 4.18
N ARG A 195 -20.08 -7.83 4.63
CA ARG A 195 -20.33 -7.09 5.86
C ARG A 195 -20.34 -5.60 5.59
N VAL A 196 -21.31 -4.92 6.19
CA VAL A 196 -21.46 -3.47 6.15
C VAL A 196 -21.62 -2.99 7.58
N GLN A 197 -20.61 -2.26 8.08
CA GLN A 197 -20.58 -1.73 9.42
C GLN A 197 -20.54 -0.21 9.36
N PRO A 198 -21.60 0.52 9.78
CA PRO A 198 -21.59 1.97 9.81
C PRO A 198 -20.50 2.51 10.72
N ALA A 199 -19.80 3.55 10.29
CA ALA A 199 -18.90 4.32 11.14
C ALA A 199 -19.70 5.29 12.02
N ALA A 200 -19.19 5.57 13.22
CA ALA A 200 -19.82 6.50 14.16
C ALA A 200 -19.72 7.96 13.68
N ALA A 201 -18.68 8.28 12.91
CA ALA A 201 -18.41 9.59 12.33
C ALA A 201 -17.62 9.47 11.02
N THR A 202 -17.35 10.61 10.36
CA THR A 202 -16.63 10.67 9.08
C THR A 202 -15.12 10.69 9.22
N ASP A 203 -14.59 10.85 10.44
CA ASP A 203 -13.15 10.83 10.69
C ASP A 203 -12.55 9.42 10.53
N VAL A 204 -11.25 9.37 10.20
CA VAL A 204 -10.58 8.11 9.87
C VAL A 204 -10.54 7.15 11.05
N ALA A 205 -10.45 7.63 12.29
CA ALA A 205 -10.41 6.77 13.47
C ALA A 205 -11.75 6.04 13.66
N SER A 206 -12.87 6.75 13.51
CA SER A 206 -14.23 6.16 13.54
C SER A 206 -14.44 5.16 12.42
N VAL A 207 -13.91 5.44 11.23
CA VAL A 207 -13.94 4.52 10.09
C VAL A 207 -13.09 3.28 10.37
N ALA A 208 -11.86 3.43 10.87
CA ALA A 208 -10.99 2.32 11.21
C ALA A 208 -11.63 1.40 12.26
N HIS A 209 -12.29 1.97 13.26
CA HIS A 209 -13.02 1.19 14.27
C HIS A 209 -14.20 0.40 13.65
N ALA A 210 -14.90 0.96 12.66
CA ALA A 210 -15.92 0.21 11.93
C ALA A 210 -15.32 -0.97 11.14
N PHE A 211 -14.11 -0.81 10.58
CA PHE A 211 -13.40 -1.91 9.94
C PHE A 211 -12.99 -3.00 10.95
N ASP A 212 -12.59 -2.66 12.18
CA ASP A 212 -12.30 -3.64 13.23
C ASP A 212 -13.51 -4.55 13.47
N GLN A 213 -14.68 -3.95 13.64
CA GLN A 213 -15.93 -4.67 13.89
C GLN A 213 -16.35 -5.52 12.69
N ALA A 214 -16.27 -4.96 11.48
CA ALA A 214 -16.62 -5.67 10.26
C ALA A 214 -15.69 -6.86 9.99
N LEU A 215 -14.37 -6.67 10.19
CA LEU A 215 -13.36 -7.69 9.97
C LEU A 215 -13.51 -8.83 10.99
N ALA A 216 -13.75 -8.52 12.26
CA ALA A 216 -14.01 -9.52 13.29
C ALA A 216 -15.24 -10.37 12.94
N ALA A 217 -16.36 -9.73 12.56
CA ALA A 217 -17.59 -10.42 12.22
C ALA A 217 -17.44 -11.31 10.97
N ILE A 218 -16.90 -10.77 9.87
CA ILE A 218 -16.75 -11.53 8.62
C ILE A 218 -15.77 -12.70 8.77
N SER A 219 -14.72 -12.52 9.60
CA SER A 219 -13.76 -13.60 9.88
C SER A 219 -14.39 -14.76 10.67
N ALA A 220 -15.26 -14.45 11.63
CA ALA A 220 -16.02 -15.45 12.36
C ALA A 220 -16.99 -16.21 11.43
N ASP A 221 -17.67 -15.49 10.52
CA ASP A 221 -18.57 -16.13 9.56
C ASP A 221 -17.81 -17.08 8.62
N ILE A 222 -16.67 -16.64 8.08
CA ILE A 222 -15.83 -17.47 7.20
C ILE A 222 -15.31 -18.69 7.94
N ALA A 223 -14.84 -18.53 9.18
CA ALA A 223 -14.32 -19.61 10.01
C ALA A 223 -15.41 -20.66 10.31
N GLY A 224 -16.57 -20.21 10.78
CA GLY A 224 -17.72 -21.09 11.07
C GLY A 224 -18.20 -21.84 9.82
N TRP A 225 -18.37 -21.13 8.70
CA TRP A 225 -18.73 -21.74 7.42
C TRP A 225 -17.71 -22.80 6.98
N THR A 226 -16.42 -22.50 7.10
CA THR A 226 -15.35 -23.43 6.72
C THR A 226 -15.44 -24.72 7.53
N LEU A 227 -15.63 -24.61 8.85
CA LEU A 227 -15.79 -25.77 9.73
C LEU A 227 -17.01 -26.60 9.39
N VAL A 228 -18.16 -25.96 9.17
CA VAL A 228 -19.43 -26.65 8.84
C VAL A 228 -19.31 -27.36 7.49
N GLN A 229 -18.82 -26.70 6.45
CA GLN A 229 -18.71 -27.29 5.11
C GLN A 229 -17.69 -28.43 5.06
N GLY A 230 -16.52 -28.25 5.69
CA GLY A 230 -15.49 -29.30 5.74
C GLY A 230 -15.98 -30.54 6.52
N GLN A 231 -16.69 -30.32 7.61
CA GLN A 231 -17.26 -31.44 8.40
C GLN A 231 -18.38 -32.18 7.66
N ALA A 232 -19.24 -31.43 6.96
CA ALA A 232 -20.29 -32.03 6.14
C ALA A 232 -19.72 -32.91 5.00
N ASP A 233 -18.71 -32.38 4.28
CA ASP A 233 -18.04 -33.16 3.23
C ASP A 233 -17.32 -34.40 3.79
N ARG A 234 -16.72 -34.30 4.99
CA ARG A 234 -16.07 -35.45 5.65
C ARG A 234 -17.06 -36.50 6.04
N GLN A 235 -18.24 -36.12 6.52
CA GLN A 235 -19.32 -37.07 6.90
C GLN A 235 -19.93 -37.76 5.68
N ALA A 236 -20.09 -37.01 4.56
CA ALA A 236 -20.62 -37.61 3.32
C ALA A 236 -19.69 -38.65 2.66
N ARG A 237 -18.49 -38.83 3.17
CA ARG A 237 -17.48 -39.80 2.69
C ARG A 237 -17.45 -41.11 3.51
N LYS A 238 -18.11 -41.12 4.66
CA LYS A 238 -18.22 -42.31 5.52
C LYS A 238 -19.39 -43.20 5.09
#